data_6ebe85bc41a19bb04310fe4ec2f3f537
#
_entry.id   6ebe85bc41a19bb04310fe4ec2f3f537
#
_cell.length_a   1.000
_cell.length_b   1.000
_cell.length_c   1.000
_cell.angle_alpha   90.00
_cell.angle_beta   90.00
_cell.angle_gamma   90.00
#
_symmetry.space_group_name_H-M   'P 1'
#
loop_
_entity.id
_entity.type
_entity.pdbx_description
1 polymer ?
#
loop_
_entity_poly.entity_id
_entity_poly.type
_entity_poly.pdbx_seq_one_letter_code
_entity_poly.pdbx_strand_id
1 'polypeptide(L)'
;DFVEGTILGGEFGTHIAVNGSYWAGLKSTYDFGTKTLESQFMEFGDKYYKDFAVEIRKRWTQKFQMIGMYMNQFYNAPVLEGKFEEVSTDIISLEGLYNFSETSSVRLQVQNMWASADKGDWGAALIEYVPNAMFSVYFTDMFNYGNSSVESRIHYYSVGGSFSKGATRVAVN
;
A
#
# COMPACT_ATOMS: atom_id res chain seq x y z
N ASP A 1 -8.41 -17.02 10.43
CA ASP A 1 -8.17 -18.11 9.48
C ASP A 1 -9.48 -18.89 9.22
N PHE A 2 -9.74 -19.30 7.98
CA PHE A 2 -10.93 -20.05 7.60
C PHE A 2 -10.65 -21.55 7.62
N VAL A 3 -11.69 -22.31 7.99
CA VAL A 3 -11.60 -23.77 8.12
C VAL A 3 -11.27 -24.41 6.78
N GLU A 4 -10.39 -25.42 6.83
CA GLU A 4 -10.04 -26.26 5.71
C GLU A 4 -11.29 -26.90 5.05
N GLY A 5 -11.28 -27.02 3.72
CA GLY A 5 -12.41 -27.57 2.96
C GLY A 5 -13.54 -26.60 2.63
N THR A 6 -13.52 -25.37 3.15
CA THR A 6 -14.47 -24.32 2.75
C THR A 6 -14.00 -23.58 1.47
N ILE A 7 -14.92 -22.85 0.81
CA ILE A 7 -14.56 -22.03 -0.38
C ILE A 7 -13.43 -21.06 -0.05
N LEU A 8 -13.41 -20.49 1.15
CA LEU A 8 -12.36 -19.56 1.60
C LEU A 8 -11.18 -20.28 2.26
N GLY A 9 -11.36 -21.46 2.83
CA GLY A 9 -10.31 -22.24 3.49
C GLY A 9 -9.41 -22.94 2.46
N GLY A 10 -9.92 -24.00 1.84
CA GLY A 10 -9.13 -24.92 1.01
C GLY A 10 -8.07 -25.68 1.82
N GLU A 11 -7.14 -26.35 1.14
CA GLU A 11 -6.10 -27.17 1.77
C GLU A 11 -5.13 -26.37 2.65
N PHE A 12 -4.80 -25.13 2.24
CA PHE A 12 -3.82 -24.29 2.94
C PHE A 12 -4.42 -23.12 3.73
N GLY A 13 -5.76 -23.05 3.78
CA GLY A 13 -6.47 -21.96 4.44
C GLY A 13 -6.39 -20.62 3.70
N THR A 14 -7.09 -19.64 4.24
CA THR A 14 -7.08 -18.25 3.77
C THR A 14 -6.90 -17.33 4.97
N HIS A 15 -5.99 -16.39 4.87
CA HIS A 15 -5.79 -15.35 5.87
C HIS A 15 -6.45 -14.06 5.41
N ILE A 16 -7.27 -13.45 6.27
CA ILE A 16 -7.82 -12.10 6.03
C ILE A 16 -7.37 -11.20 7.18
N ALA A 17 -6.79 -10.05 6.81
CA ALA A 17 -6.44 -8.99 7.73
C ALA A 17 -7.26 -7.74 7.40
N VAL A 18 -7.73 -7.06 8.45
CA VAL A 18 -8.42 -5.78 8.34
C VAL A 18 -7.70 -4.80 9.25
N ASN A 19 -7.34 -3.65 8.71
CA ASN A 19 -6.67 -2.58 9.43
C ASN A 19 -7.39 -1.27 9.17
N GLY A 20 -7.28 -0.34 10.10
CA GLY A 20 -7.79 1.01 9.91
C GLY A 20 -7.23 1.96 10.95
N SER A 21 -7.11 3.22 10.59
CA SER A 21 -6.76 4.29 11.49
C SER A 21 -7.61 5.54 11.25
N TYR A 22 -7.74 6.33 12.29
CA TYR A 22 -8.44 7.60 12.24
C TYR A 22 -7.71 8.63 13.10
N TRP A 23 -7.35 9.76 12.48
CA TRP A 23 -6.62 10.84 13.13
C TRP A 23 -7.39 12.13 12.96
N ALA A 24 -7.73 12.77 14.07
CA ALA A 24 -8.43 14.04 14.11
C ALA A 24 -7.88 14.93 15.20
N GLY A 25 -8.02 16.23 15.03
CA GLY A 25 -7.77 17.19 16.07
C GLY A 25 -8.85 17.12 17.17
N LEU A 26 -8.52 17.60 18.35
CA LEU A 26 -9.54 17.89 19.36
C LEU A 26 -10.19 19.24 19.02
N LYS A 27 -11.52 19.30 19.18
CA LYS A 27 -12.23 20.57 19.01
C LYS A 27 -11.85 21.50 20.15
N SER A 28 -11.38 22.68 19.77
CA SER A 28 -11.07 23.74 20.72
C SER A 28 -11.63 25.05 20.24
N THR A 29 -12.14 25.85 21.17
CA THR A 29 -12.64 27.21 20.90
C THR A 29 -11.80 28.21 21.66
N TYR A 30 -11.27 29.20 20.95
CA TYR A 30 -10.55 30.32 21.56
C TYR A 30 -11.50 31.48 21.79
N ASP A 31 -11.69 31.86 23.05
CA ASP A 31 -12.44 33.06 23.42
C ASP A 31 -11.49 34.29 23.44
N PHE A 32 -11.67 35.19 22.47
CA PHE A 32 -10.88 36.42 22.37
C PHE A 32 -11.16 37.42 23.49
N GLY A 33 -12.32 37.33 24.14
CA GLY A 33 -12.71 38.22 25.22
C GLY A 33 -11.99 37.87 26.52
N THR A 34 -11.98 36.59 26.88
CA THR A 34 -11.32 36.08 28.08
C THR A 34 -9.89 35.64 27.84
N LYS A 35 -9.45 35.56 26.58
CA LYS A 35 -8.15 35.04 26.15
C LYS A 35 -7.89 33.59 26.62
N THR A 36 -8.94 32.79 26.71
CA THR A 36 -8.88 31.41 27.15
C THR A 36 -9.11 30.46 25.99
N LEU A 37 -8.42 29.32 26.02
CA LEU A 37 -8.63 28.18 25.12
C LEU A 37 -9.46 27.14 25.86
N GLU A 38 -10.66 26.88 25.38
CA GLU A 38 -11.50 25.78 25.87
C GLU A 38 -11.36 24.60 24.92
N SER A 39 -10.82 23.50 25.43
CA SER A 39 -10.77 22.23 24.70
C SER A 39 -11.91 21.34 25.15
N GLN A 40 -12.71 20.85 24.21
CA GLN A 40 -13.79 19.91 24.50
C GLN A 40 -13.24 18.50 24.43
N PHE A 41 -13.12 17.84 25.58
CA PHE A 41 -12.65 16.46 25.66
C PHE A 41 -13.63 15.52 24.97
N MET A 42 -13.14 14.68 24.05
CA MET A 42 -13.91 13.77 23.20
C MET A 42 -14.79 14.40 22.12
N GLU A 43 -14.71 15.70 21.86
CA GLU A 43 -15.22 16.25 20.60
C GLU A 43 -14.10 16.34 19.57
N PHE A 44 -14.32 15.68 18.43
CA PHE A 44 -13.37 15.70 17.32
C PHE A 44 -13.56 16.95 16.48
N GLY A 45 -12.46 17.65 16.20
CA GLY A 45 -12.39 18.77 15.27
C GLY A 45 -12.14 18.28 13.84
N ASP A 46 -11.22 18.96 13.15
CA ASP A 46 -10.88 18.61 11.79
C ASP A 46 -10.32 17.19 11.70
N LYS A 47 -10.82 16.43 10.74
CA LYS A 47 -10.29 15.13 10.39
C LYS A 47 -8.99 15.33 9.61
N TYR A 48 -7.89 14.75 10.07
CA TYR A 48 -6.58 14.88 9.44
C TYR A 48 -6.29 13.73 8.48
N TYR A 49 -6.57 12.52 8.92
CA TYR A 49 -6.28 11.31 8.18
C TYR A 49 -7.24 10.20 8.59
N LYS A 50 -7.60 9.36 7.65
CA LYS A 50 -8.20 8.05 7.90
C LYS A 50 -7.70 7.06 6.86
N ASP A 51 -7.54 5.82 7.27
CA ASP A 51 -7.39 4.71 6.34
C ASP A 51 -8.25 3.51 6.75
N PHE A 52 -8.50 2.68 5.77
CA PHE A 52 -9.11 1.37 5.93
C PHE A 52 -8.49 0.44 4.89
N ALA A 53 -7.98 -0.71 5.32
CA ALA A 53 -7.38 -1.69 4.44
C ALA A 53 -7.89 -3.09 4.74
N VAL A 54 -8.09 -3.86 3.68
CA VAL A 54 -8.38 -5.30 3.73
C VAL A 54 -7.33 -6.02 2.90
N GLU A 55 -6.68 -6.99 3.50
CA GLU A 55 -5.74 -7.91 2.84
C GLU A 55 -6.30 -9.33 2.89
N ILE A 56 -6.26 -10.01 1.76
CA ILE A 56 -6.59 -11.43 1.64
C ILE A 56 -5.36 -12.14 1.10
N ARG A 57 -4.86 -13.10 1.87
CA ARG A 57 -3.73 -13.95 1.49
C ARG A 57 -4.20 -15.39 1.38
N LYS A 58 -3.97 -15.99 0.23
CA LYS A 58 -4.33 -17.39 -0.03
C LYS A 58 -3.18 -18.13 -0.70
N ARG A 59 -2.84 -19.27 -0.12
CA ARG A 59 -2.00 -20.26 -0.77
C ARG A 59 -2.92 -21.24 -1.52
N TRP A 60 -2.76 -21.34 -2.82
CA TRP A 60 -3.57 -22.23 -3.67
C TRP A 60 -2.96 -23.62 -3.82
N THR A 61 -1.62 -23.68 -3.81
CA THR A 61 -0.85 -24.92 -3.86
C THR A 61 0.40 -24.75 -3.01
N GLN A 62 1.19 -25.81 -2.83
CA GLN A 62 2.49 -25.71 -2.16
C GLN A 62 3.45 -24.71 -2.82
N LYS A 63 3.25 -24.47 -4.13
CA LYS A 63 4.13 -23.60 -4.93
C LYS A 63 3.54 -22.23 -5.22
N PHE A 64 2.22 -22.04 -5.11
CA PHE A 64 1.56 -20.81 -5.54
C PHE A 64 0.76 -20.14 -4.43
N GLN A 65 1.05 -18.86 -4.20
CA GLN A 65 0.35 -18.00 -3.27
C GLN A 65 -0.07 -16.71 -3.96
N MET A 66 -1.22 -16.17 -3.58
CA MET A 66 -1.68 -14.84 -3.97
C MET A 66 -1.97 -13.99 -2.74
N ILE A 67 -1.76 -12.67 -2.88
CA ILE A 67 -2.17 -11.65 -1.93
C ILE A 67 -2.94 -10.60 -2.71
N GLY A 68 -4.15 -10.30 -2.26
CA GLY A 68 -4.94 -9.18 -2.72
C GLY A 68 -5.13 -8.17 -1.60
N MET A 69 -4.98 -6.89 -1.88
CA MET A 69 -5.20 -5.82 -0.91
C MET A 69 -6.05 -4.72 -1.55
N TYR A 70 -6.99 -4.23 -0.78
CA TYR A 70 -7.68 -2.97 -1.05
C TYR A 70 -7.43 -2.02 0.11
N MET A 71 -7.15 -0.75 -0.19
CA MET A 71 -6.98 0.31 0.79
C MET A 71 -7.70 1.57 0.32
N ASN A 72 -8.49 2.17 1.22
CA ASN A 72 -9.02 3.52 1.05
C ASN A 72 -8.33 4.45 2.04
N GLN A 73 -7.83 5.59 1.57
CA GLN A 73 -7.18 6.59 2.40
C GLN A 73 -7.81 7.96 2.18
N PHE A 74 -7.83 8.74 3.22
CA PHE A 74 -8.18 10.16 3.20
C PHE A 74 -7.10 10.96 3.92
N TYR A 75 -6.67 12.06 3.30
CA TYR A 75 -5.66 12.95 3.82
C TYR A 75 -6.13 14.41 3.66
N ASN A 76 -6.18 15.14 4.79
CA ASN A 76 -6.59 16.54 4.80
C ASN A 76 -5.40 17.46 4.56
N ALA A 77 -4.99 17.56 3.29
CA ALA A 77 -3.88 18.41 2.89
C ALA A 77 -4.10 19.92 3.16
N PRO A 78 -5.31 20.47 3.06
CA PRO A 78 -5.59 21.84 3.48
C PRO A 78 -5.16 22.16 4.90
N VAL A 79 -5.51 21.30 5.84
CA VAL A 79 -5.22 21.52 7.28
C VAL A 79 -3.76 21.21 7.61
N LEU A 80 -3.20 20.16 7.03
CA LEU A 80 -1.86 19.66 7.39
C LEU A 80 -0.73 20.37 6.63
N GLU A 81 -0.97 20.75 5.37
CA GLU A 81 0.06 21.31 4.49
C GLU A 81 -0.30 22.68 3.90
N GLY A 82 -1.49 23.21 4.17
CA GLY A 82 -1.96 24.47 3.57
C GLY A 82 -2.26 24.37 2.07
N LYS A 83 -2.49 23.18 1.55
CA LYS A 83 -2.91 22.94 0.16
C LYS A 83 -4.40 23.21 -0.03
N PHE A 84 -4.85 23.28 -1.29
CA PHE A 84 -6.23 23.70 -1.58
C PHE A 84 -7.25 22.57 -1.53
N GLU A 85 -6.84 21.30 -1.65
CA GLU A 85 -7.74 20.17 -1.83
C GLU A 85 -7.44 19.01 -0.88
N GLU A 86 -8.51 18.41 -0.35
CA GLU A 86 -8.44 17.14 0.35
C GLU A 86 -8.12 16.02 -0.65
N VAL A 87 -7.33 15.04 -0.22
CA VAL A 87 -6.94 13.92 -1.06
C VAL A 87 -7.59 12.64 -0.55
N SER A 88 -8.35 12.00 -1.42
CA SER A 88 -8.90 10.67 -1.18
C SER A 88 -8.31 9.71 -2.20
N THR A 89 -7.83 8.55 -1.75
CA THR A 89 -7.25 7.54 -2.61
C THR A 89 -7.87 6.18 -2.39
N ASP A 90 -8.06 5.45 -3.48
CA ASP A 90 -8.40 4.03 -3.49
C ASP A 90 -7.24 3.27 -4.13
N ILE A 91 -6.74 2.27 -3.43
CA ILE A 91 -5.58 1.48 -3.87
C ILE A 91 -5.99 0.01 -3.94
N ILE A 92 -5.72 -0.63 -5.06
CA ILE A 92 -5.80 -2.08 -5.21
C ILE A 92 -4.41 -2.61 -5.52
N SER A 93 -4.00 -3.66 -4.84
CA SER A 93 -2.76 -4.40 -5.09
C SER A 93 -3.05 -5.88 -5.21
N LEU A 94 -2.46 -6.51 -6.23
CA LEU A 94 -2.47 -7.95 -6.42
C LEU A 94 -1.04 -8.44 -6.56
N GLU A 95 -0.69 -9.46 -5.77
CA GLU A 95 0.61 -10.10 -5.80
C GLU A 95 0.44 -11.60 -6.02
N GLY A 96 1.27 -12.17 -6.87
CA GLY A 96 1.41 -13.60 -7.08
C GLY A 96 2.85 -14.04 -6.83
N LEU A 97 3.04 -15.06 -6.01
CA LEU A 97 4.33 -15.71 -5.75
C LEU A 97 4.28 -17.15 -6.22
N TYR A 98 5.18 -17.51 -7.10
CA TYR A 98 5.35 -18.90 -7.55
C TYR A 98 6.75 -19.42 -7.22
N ASN A 99 6.81 -20.52 -6.49
CA ASN A 99 8.04 -21.21 -6.12
C ASN A 99 8.31 -22.36 -7.12
N PHE A 100 9.36 -22.25 -7.92
CA PHE A 100 9.82 -23.34 -8.79
C PHE A 100 10.45 -24.47 -7.96
N SER A 101 11.21 -24.09 -6.92
CA SER A 101 11.86 -24.97 -5.94
C SER A 101 11.91 -24.27 -4.57
N GLU A 102 12.53 -24.89 -3.59
CA GLU A 102 12.75 -24.30 -2.25
C GLU A 102 13.62 -23.02 -2.27
N THR A 103 14.42 -22.84 -3.31
CA THR A 103 15.37 -21.73 -3.42
C THR A 103 15.14 -20.83 -4.63
N SER A 104 14.18 -21.17 -5.48
CA SER A 104 13.91 -20.42 -6.72
C SER A 104 12.42 -20.02 -6.79
N SER A 105 12.18 -18.74 -7.06
CA SER A 105 10.83 -18.19 -7.13
C SER A 105 10.71 -17.00 -8.09
N VAL A 106 9.49 -16.71 -8.50
CA VAL A 106 9.11 -15.47 -9.17
C VAL A 106 7.98 -14.81 -8.39
N ARG A 107 8.05 -13.51 -8.21
CA ARG A 107 7.00 -12.66 -7.65
C ARG A 107 6.59 -11.62 -8.68
N LEU A 108 5.29 -11.52 -8.91
CA LEU A 108 4.67 -10.50 -9.73
C LEU A 108 3.72 -9.69 -8.84
N GLN A 109 3.78 -8.38 -8.95
CA GLN A 109 2.87 -7.48 -8.25
C GLN A 109 2.38 -6.41 -9.21
N VAL A 110 1.09 -6.13 -9.16
CA VAL A 110 0.47 -5.01 -9.86
C VAL A 110 -0.34 -4.19 -8.86
N GLN A 111 -0.28 -2.88 -9.01
CA GLN A 111 -1.01 -1.94 -8.17
C GLN A 111 -1.68 -0.89 -9.02
N ASN A 112 -2.83 -0.43 -8.58
CA ASN A 112 -3.46 0.76 -9.11
C ASN A 112 -3.94 1.65 -7.97
N MET A 113 -3.68 2.93 -8.08
CA MET A 113 -4.15 3.97 -7.16
C MET A 113 -4.98 4.97 -7.95
N TRP A 114 -6.20 5.21 -7.49
CA TRP A 114 -7.04 6.30 -7.93
C TRP A 114 -7.02 7.40 -6.88
N ALA A 115 -6.72 8.63 -7.28
CA ALA A 115 -6.63 9.77 -6.40
C ALA A 115 -7.57 10.88 -6.84
N SER A 116 -8.35 11.42 -5.91
CA SER A 116 -9.31 12.50 -6.20
C SER A 116 -8.66 13.83 -6.54
N ALA A 117 -7.41 14.03 -6.10
CA ALA A 117 -6.66 15.29 -6.23
C ALA A 117 -5.16 15.02 -6.26
N ASP A 118 -4.36 16.08 -6.23
CA ASP A 118 -2.90 16.11 -6.30
C ASP A 118 -2.40 15.67 -7.70
N LYS A 119 -1.62 14.60 -7.79
CA LYS A 119 -1.00 14.17 -9.06
C LYS A 119 -1.83 13.14 -9.85
N GLY A 120 -3.04 12.84 -9.39
CA GLY A 120 -3.96 11.92 -10.05
C GLY A 120 -3.61 10.44 -9.90
N ASP A 121 -4.01 9.65 -10.87
CA ASP A 121 -3.98 8.19 -10.79
C ASP A 121 -2.62 7.60 -11.16
N TRP A 122 -2.28 6.48 -10.52
CA TRP A 122 -1.01 5.78 -10.72
C TRP A 122 -1.23 4.28 -10.91
N GLY A 123 -0.47 3.71 -11.85
CA GLY A 123 -0.29 2.26 -11.97
C GLY A 123 1.14 1.88 -11.61
N ALA A 124 1.32 0.70 -11.03
CA ALA A 124 2.65 0.15 -10.76
C ALA A 124 2.69 -1.34 -11.05
N ALA A 125 3.83 -1.82 -11.51
CA ALA A 125 4.11 -3.23 -11.71
C ALA A 125 5.50 -3.56 -11.18
N LEU A 126 5.65 -4.75 -10.59
CA LEU A 126 6.92 -5.30 -10.14
C LEU A 126 7.03 -6.74 -10.59
N ILE A 127 8.20 -7.11 -11.08
CA ILE A 127 8.63 -8.48 -11.24
C ILE A 127 9.93 -8.69 -10.45
N GLU A 128 9.98 -9.72 -9.63
CA GLU A 128 11.19 -10.15 -8.94
C GLU A 128 11.43 -11.63 -9.26
N TYR A 129 12.66 -11.95 -9.60
CA TYR A 129 13.10 -13.32 -9.84
C TYR A 129 14.26 -13.70 -8.92
N VAL A 130 14.09 -14.79 -8.21
CA VAL A 130 15.07 -15.41 -7.33
C VAL A 130 15.49 -16.72 -7.98
N PRO A 131 16.59 -16.78 -8.76
CA PRO A 131 17.04 -18.01 -9.40
C PRO A 131 17.56 -19.06 -8.39
N ASN A 132 18.10 -18.62 -7.27
CA ASN A 132 18.60 -19.47 -6.20
C ASN A 132 18.73 -18.68 -4.88
N ALA A 133 19.11 -19.35 -3.79
CA ALA A 133 19.23 -18.74 -2.46
C ALA A 133 20.22 -17.57 -2.36
N MET A 134 21.10 -17.38 -3.35
CA MET A 134 22.14 -16.35 -3.30
C MET A 134 21.76 -15.08 -4.07
N PHE A 135 20.94 -15.17 -5.11
CA PHE A 135 20.67 -14.06 -6.02
C PHE A 135 19.19 -13.71 -6.07
N SER A 136 18.90 -12.42 -6.12
CA SER A 136 17.61 -11.89 -6.56
C SER A 136 17.82 -10.73 -7.52
N VAL A 137 16.91 -10.58 -8.47
CA VAL A 137 16.84 -9.44 -9.38
C VAL A 137 15.39 -8.98 -9.47
N TYR A 138 15.19 -7.67 -9.61
CA TYR A 138 13.85 -7.13 -9.80
C TYR A 138 13.84 -6.00 -10.80
N PHE A 139 12.68 -5.78 -11.37
CA PHE A 139 12.33 -4.63 -12.19
C PHE A 139 10.99 -4.07 -11.70
N THR A 140 10.89 -2.76 -11.63
CA THR A 140 9.63 -2.05 -11.35
C THR A 140 9.37 -0.99 -12.40
N ASP A 141 8.11 -0.76 -12.67
CA ASP A 141 7.61 0.39 -13.43
C ASP A 141 6.48 1.04 -12.64
N MET A 142 6.53 2.36 -12.48
CA MET A 142 5.44 3.17 -11.96
C MET A 142 5.06 4.20 -13.01
N PHE A 143 3.76 4.31 -13.30
CA PHE A 143 3.23 5.19 -14.34
C PHE A 143 2.15 6.11 -13.77
N ASN A 144 2.39 7.42 -13.85
CA ASN A 144 1.40 8.44 -13.48
C ASN A 144 0.47 8.73 -14.67
N TYR A 145 -0.49 7.88 -14.92
CA TYR A 145 -1.39 8.00 -16.07
C TYR A 145 -2.50 9.03 -15.88
N GLY A 146 -2.87 9.33 -14.64
CA GLY A 146 -3.97 10.25 -14.30
C GLY A 146 -3.54 11.69 -14.04
N ASN A 147 -2.26 12.04 -14.24
CA ASN A 147 -1.82 13.43 -14.06
C ASN A 147 -2.56 14.39 -14.99
N SER A 148 -3.01 15.53 -14.47
CA SER A 148 -3.69 16.56 -15.25
C SER A 148 -2.80 17.13 -16.36
N SER A 149 -1.50 17.25 -16.12
CA SER A 149 -0.50 17.61 -17.14
C SER A 149 -0.07 16.36 -17.91
N VAL A 150 -0.35 16.30 -19.20
CA VAL A 150 0.06 15.18 -20.06
C VAL A 150 1.57 14.99 -20.09
N GLU A 151 2.34 16.07 -20.01
CA GLU A 151 3.81 16.04 -19.98
C GLU A 151 4.36 15.39 -18.70
N SER A 152 3.57 15.36 -17.63
CA SER A 152 3.91 14.72 -16.36
C SER A 152 3.47 13.26 -16.27
N ARG A 153 2.82 12.72 -17.31
CA ARG A 153 2.45 11.30 -17.42
C ARG A 153 3.64 10.48 -17.86
N ILE A 154 4.58 10.27 -16.96
CA ILE A 154 5.85 9.60 -17.22
C ILE A 154 5.94 8.27 -16.49
N HIS A 155 6.78 7.38 -17.01
CA HIS A 155 7.16 6.13 -16.38
C HIS A 155 8.40 6.31 -15.52
N TYR A 156 8.39 5.68 -14.36
CA TYR A 156 9.51 5.63 -13.41
C TYR A 156 9.99 4.18 -13.32
N TYR A 157 11.07 3.89 -14.00
CA TYR A 157 11.67 2.55 -14.00
C TYR A 157 12.71 2.42 -12.89
N SER A 158 12.72 1.26 -12.23
CA SER A 158 13.79 0.87 -11.34
C SER A 158 14.19 -0.58 -11.59
N VAL A 159 15.47 -0.85 -11.54
CA VAL A 159 16.04 -2.19 -11.63
C VAL A 159 17.05 -2.37 -10.51
N GLY A 160 17.04 -3.51 -9.87
CA GLY A 160 17.98 -3.81 -8.82
C GLY A 160 18.17 -5.31 -8.62
N GLY A 161 19.06 -5.62 -7.71
CA GLY A 161 19.34 -7.01 -7.38
C GLY A 161 20.10 -7.13 -6.07
N SER A 162 20.17 -8.34 -5.55
CA SER A 162 20.96 -8.64 -4.37
C SER A 162 21.73 -9.95 -4.51
N PHE A 163 22.87 -9.99 -3.85
CA PHE A 163 23.67 -11.19 -3.62
C PHE A 163 23.78 -11.45 -2.12
N SER A 164 23.53 -12.67 -1.70
CA SER A 164 23.61 -13.09 -0.29
C SER A 164 24.43 -14.38 -0.17
N LYS A 165 25.43 -14.39 0.72
CA LYS A 165 26.20 -15.59 1.04
C LYS A 165 26.58 -15.59 2.52
N GLY A 166 26.09 -16.58 3.26
CA GLY A 166 26.26 -16.62 4.72
C GLY A 166 25.65 -15.39 5.39
N ALA A 167 26.43 -14.67 6.17
CA ALA A 167 26.01 -13.44 6.86
C ALA A 167 26.17 -12.15 6.01
N THR A 168 26.69 -12.27 4.78
CA THR A 168 26.95 -11.10 3.91
C THR A 168 25.85 -10.95 2.90
N ARG A 169 25.31 -9.71 2.79
CA ARG A 169 24.36 -9.31 1.72
C ARG A 169 24.84 -8.01 1.08
N VAL A 170 24.86 -7.99 -0.23
CA VAL A 170 25.09 -6.80 -1.06
C VAL A 170 23.85 -6.58 -1.92
N ALA A 171 23.35 -5.36 -1.96
CA ALA A 171 22.21 -4.98 -2.80
C ALA A 171 22.52 -3.70 -3.58
N VAL A 172 21.98 -3.61 -4.80
CA VAL A 172 22.11 -2.47 -5.69
C VAL A 172 20.72 -2.17 -6.26
N ASN A 173 20.38 -0.87 -6.28
CA ASN A 173 19.15 -0.32 -6.85
C ASN A 173 19.50 0.68 -7.94
#